data_e485fd9e617a46d5087b810cb3c58288
#
_entry.id   e485fd9e617a46d5087b810cb3c58288
#
_cell.length_a   1.000
_cell.length_b   1.000
_cell.length_c   1.000
_cell.angle_alpha   90.00
_cell.angle_beta   90.00
_cell.angle_gamma   90.00
#
_symmetry.space_group_name_H-M   'P 1'
#
loop_
_entity.id
_entity.type
_entity.pdbx_description
1 polymer ?
#
loop_
_entity_poly.entity_id
_entity_poly.type
_entity_poly.pdbx_seq_one_letter_code
_entity_poly.pdbx_strand_id
1 'polypeptide(L)'
;MKTELNRLDDVSRRQFMLKTAKTALGVTLLPIGAGRLRAEGTGPGTPGFGKAKHVIYLFMEGGMTHIDTWDPKTGSTKGAKDPIKAKGDSIGSLGGYMENMAKVSDKIALIRSMTSKTGVHESGRYIMRTGYEPRGTIVHPSMGAWASHFQGRIQGVTLPDSVVINSGNAGPGAGFFPPSMSPIPISNPEVGLQNINPTTGEPMFQKRISLMDEFDSSFRKKFESDEVSAYTEFYDETMKLMKSEDLKAFDLSQEPADVREKYGRDRFGQGCLLARRLIEHGVRFAEVQMGGWDMHNYVDEAMNTRGTTMDSVFATLISDLESKGLLESTLVVMGSEFGRTPDINMNSGRDHYPVA
;
A
#
# COMPACT_ATOMS: atom_id res chain seq x y z
N MET A 1 -45.29 29.16 0.21
CA MET A 1 -44.14 29.10 1.13
C MET A 1 -43.45 27.71 1.21
N LYS A 2 -43.95 26.67 0.53
CA LYS A 2 -43.31 25.34 0.46
C LYS A 2 -42.52 25.10 -0.84
N THR A 3 -42.54 26.01 -1.79
CA THR A 3 -41.96 25.83 -3.14
C THR A 3 -40.63 26.53 -3.36
N GLU A 4 -40.16 27.38 -2.46
CA GLU A 4 -38.85 28.05 -2.59
C GLU A 4 -37.70 27.38 -1.81
N LEU A 5 -38.01 26.53 -0.84
CA LEU A 5 -36.99 25.81 -0.07
C LEU A 5 -36.37 24.61 -0.82
N ASN A 6 -36.97 24.16 -1.91
CA ASN A 6 -36.46 23.03 -2.72
C ASN A 6 -35.57 23.45 -3.88
N ARG A 7 -35.20 24.74 -3.99
CA ARG A 7 -34.31 25.29 -5.01
C ARG A 7 -32.93 25.73 -4.51
N LEU A 8 -32.54 25.30 -3.33
CA LEU A 8 -31.13 25.39 -2.96
C LEU A 8 -30.43 24.20 -3.62
N ASP A 9 -29.79 24.43 -4.76
CA ASP A 9 -28.93 23.44 -5.41
C ASP A 9 -27.77 23.07 -4.46
N ASP A 10 -27.12 21.95 -4.72
CA ASP A 10 -26.04 21.45 -3.85
C ASP A 10 -24.87 22.44 -3.72
N VAL A 11 -24.74 23.36 -4.65
CA VAL A 11 -23.72 24.43 -4.65
C VAL A 11 -24.05 25.49 -3.59
N SER A 12 -25.31 25.87 -3.43
CA SER A 12 -25.72 26.87 -2.41
C SER A 12 -25.71 26.26 -1.00
N ARG A 13 -26.01 24.98 -0.82
CA ARG A 13 -25.85 24.27 0.46
C ARG A 13 -24.38 24.18 0.88
N ARG A 14 -23.50 23.89 -0.04
CA ARG A 14 -22.05 23.82 0.18
C ARG A 14 -21.49 25.20 0.55
N GLN A 15 -21.90 26.24 -0.14
CA GLN A 15 -21.51 27.62 0.19
C GLN A 15 -22.07 28.10 1.52
N PHE A 16 -23.31 27.75 1.86
CA PHE A 16 -23.90 28.02 3.15
C PHE A 16 -23.14 27.32 4.29
N MET A 17 -22.88 26.05 4.18
CA MET A 17 -22.09 25.30 5.19
C MET A 17 -20.67 25.86 5.34
N LEU A 18 -20.00 26.24 4.24
CA LEU A 18 -18.68 26.86 4.27
C LEU A 18 -18.72 28.26 4.97
N LYS A 19 -19.75 29.06 4.71
CA LYS A 19 -19.91 30.35 5.37
C LYS A 19 -20.22 30.22 6.87
N THR A 20 -21.09 29.27 7.23
CA THR A 20 -21.45 29.01 8.63
C THR A 20 -20.26 28.43 9.40
N ALA A 21 -19.49 27.52 8.83
CA ALA A 21 -18.25 26.99 9.42
C ALA A 21 -17.19 28.09 9.61
N LYS A 22 -17.04 29.01 8.65
CA LYS A 22 -16.15 30.17 8.77
C LYS A 22 -16.54 31.10 9.91
N THR A 23 -17.84 31.32 10.12
CA THR A 23 -18.36 32.20 11.15
C THR A 23 -18.32 31.58 12.55
N ALA A 24 -18.63 30.25 12.65
CA ALA A 24 -18.71 29.54 13.91
C ALA A 24 -17.34 29.14 14.49
N LEU A 25 -16.34 28.94 13.63
CA LEU A 25 -15.01 28.50 14.05
C LEU A 25 -13.99 29.64 14.19
N GLY A 26 -14.37 30.89 13.94
CA GLY A 26 -13.47 32.04 14.02
C GLY A 26 -12.27 31.93 13.04
N VAL A 27 -12.32 30.99 12.13
CA VAL A 27 -11.31 30.82 11.10
C VAL A 27 -11.62 31.84 10.00
N THR A 28 -11.11 33.03 10.14
CA THR A 28 -10.77 33.84 9.01
C THR A 28 -9.70 33.05 8.24
N LEU A 29 -10.15 32.23 7.32
CA LEU A 29 -9.32 31.95 6.17
C LEU A 29 -9.19 33.31 5.48
N LEU A 30 -8.23 34.13 5.96
CA LEU A 30 -7.61 35.07 5.06
C LEU A 30 -7.41 34.27 3.79
N PRO A 31 -7.71 34.80 2.59
CA PRO A 31 -6.97 34.40 1.44
C PRO A 31 -5.53 34.80 1.83
N ILE A 32 -4.84 33.92 2.54
CA ILE A 32 -3.41 33.77 2.40
C ILE A 32 -3.37 33.57 0.90
N GLY A 33 -3.10 34.73 0.25
CA GLY A 33 -2.94 34.78 -1.17
C GLY A 33 -2.14 33.53 -1.39
N ALA A 34 -2.64 32.63 -2.22
CA ALA A 34 -2.01 31.38 -2.47
C ALA A 34 -0.60 31.64 -3.03
N GLY A 35 0.20 32.25 -2.22
CA GLY A 35 1.62 32.04 -2.10
C GLY A 35 1.66 30.57 -1.69
N ARG A 36 1.39 29.74 -2.72
CA ARG A 36 1.80 28.38 -2.75
C ARG A 36 3.21 28.42 -2.23
N LEU A 37 3.44 27.89 -1.02
CA LEU A 37 4.68 27.23 -0.71
C LEU A 37 4.72 26.03 -1.66
N ARG A 38 4.85 26.34 -2.96
CA ARG A 38 5.38 25.42 -3.93
C ARG A 38 6.84 25.31 -3.51
N ALA A 39 7.20 24.17 -2.95
CA ALA A 39 8.56 23.76 -3.12
C ALA A 39 8.83 23.94 -4.63
N GLU A 40 9.77 24.81 -4.98
CA GLU A 40 10.12 25.05 -6.38
C GLU A 40 10.32 23.68 -7.02
N GLY A 41 9.58 23.39 -8.08
CA GLY A 41 9.67 22.12 -8.79
C GLY A 41 8.59 21.07 -8.48
N THR A 42 7.58 21.33 -7.62
CA THR A 42 6.48 20.37 -7.36
C THR A 42 5.17 20.81 -8.02
N GLY A 43 4.75 20.17 -9.07
CA GLY A 43 3.47 20.43 -9.74
C GLY A 43 3.49 20.01 -11.23
N PRO A 44 2.40 20.26 -11.97
CA PRO A 44 2.38 20.00 -13.41
C PRO A 44 3.56 20.69 -14.11
N GLY A 45 4.37 19.94 -14.84
CA GLY A 45 5.61 20.40 -15.48
C GLY A 45 6.90 20.03 -14.73
N THR A 46 6.83 19.57 -13.47
CA THR A 46 7.99 18.99 -12.78
C THR A 46 8.36 17.64 -13.40
N PRO A 47 9.64 17.36 -13.69
CA PRO A 47 10.05 16.04 -14.14
C PRO A 47 9.57 14.95 -13.15
N GLY A 48 8.87 13.95 -13.68
CA GLY A 48 8.31 12.85 -12.86
C GLY A 48 6.90 13.10 -12.30
N PHE A 49 6.41 14.33 -12.23
CA PHE A 49 5.07 14.61 -11.70
C PHE A 49 3.97 13.95 -12.55
N GLY A 50 3.11 13.14 -11.89
CA GLY A 50 1.99 12.44 -12.55
C GLY A 50 2.39 11.31 -13.49
N LYS A 51 3.66 10.88 -13.51
CA LYS A 51 4.12 9.75 -14.33
C LYS A 51 3.82 8.39 -13.71
N ALA A 52 3.73 8.31 -12.39
CA ALA A 52 3.44 7.06 -11.71
C ALA A 52 2.03 6.55 -12.07
N LYS A 53 1.99 5.36 -12.65
CA LYS A 53 0.77 4.61 -13.02
C LYS A 53 0.51 3.47 -12.05
N HIS A 54 1.56 3.06 -11.34
CA HIS A 54 1.59 1.92 -10.44
C HIS A 54 2.23 2.31 -9.12
N VAL A 55 1.83 1.61 -8.05
CA VAL A 55 2.42 1.76 -6.72
C VAL A 55 2.76 0.39 -6.16
N ILE A 56 3.97 0.23 -5.64
CA ILE A 56 4.35 -0.88 -4.77
C ILE A 56 4.57 -0.30 -3.38
N TYR A 57 3.74 -0.72 -2.42
CA TYR A 57 3.86 -0.30 -1.03
C TYR A 57 4.45 -1.42 -0.18
N LEU A 58 5.67 -1.22 0.31
CA LEU A 58 6.38 -2.13 1.20
C LEU A 58 6.05 -1.74 2.64
N PHE A 59 5.18 -2.50 3.29
CA PHE A 59 4.75 -2.22 4.65
C PHE A 59 5.54 -3.07 5.66
N MET A 60 6.41 -2.40 6.41
CA MET A 60 7.29 -2.99 7.43
C MET A 60 6.55 -3.05 8.77
N GLU A 61 5.73 -4.09 8.94
CA GLU A 61 4.82 -4.23 10.07
C GLU A 61 5.54 -4.52 11.39
N GLY A 62 5.34 -3.67 12.38
CA GLY A 62 5.89 -3.79 13.71
C GLY A 62 6.72 -2.58 14.16
N GLY A 63 6.63 -1.42 13.50
CA GLY A 63 7.38 -0.23 13.90
C GLY A 63 8.88 -0.38 13.65
N MET A 64 9.28 -0.35 12.39
CA MET A 64 10.67 -0.52 11.98
C MET A 64 11.59 0.54 12.61
N THR A 65 12.73 0.12 13.14
CA THR A 65 13.70 1.06 13.71
C THR A 65 14.33 1.96 12.66
N HIS A 66 14.02 3.25 12.73
CA HIS A 66 14.58 4.26 11.82
C HIS A 66 16.08 4.49 12.05
N ILE A 67 16.55 4.33 13.30
CA ILE A 67 17.95 4.55 13.69
C ILE A 67 18.87 3.51 13.05
N ASP A 68 18.45 2.27 13.01
CA ASP A 68 19.25 1.18 12.46
C ASP A 68 19.07 1.04 10.94
N THR A 69 18.17 1.85 10.32
CA THR A 69 17.86 1.82 8.89
C THR A 69 18.06 3.17 8.18
N TRP A 70 17.07 4.07 8.25
CA TRP A 70 16.98 5.26 7.39
C TRP A 70 17.61 6.51 7.98
N ASP A 71 17.72 6.60 9.30
CA ASP A 71 18.15 7.81 10.01
C ASP A 71 19.18 7.50 11.10
N PRO A 72 20.38 7.01 10.72
CA PRO A 72 21.40 6.64 11.68
C PRO A 72 21.84 7.84 12.53
N LYS A 73 21.99 7.59 13.82
CA LYS A 73 22.44 8.58 14.80
C LYS A 73 23.89 8.36 15.21
N THR A 74 24.45 9.33 15.89
CA THR A 74 25.81 9.29 16.46
C THR A 74 25.76 9.37 17.97
N GLY A 75 26.87 9.11 18.64
CA GLY A 75 26.95 9.16 20.10
C GLY A 75 26.25 8.00 20.80
N SER A 76 25.58 8.24 21.92
CA SER A 76 24.95 7.21 22.75
C SER A 76 23.73 6.54 22.08
N THR A 77 23.13 7.18 21.10
CA THR A 77 21.93 6.70 20.41
C THR A 77 22.24 6.01 19.08
N LYS A 78 23.52 5.82 18.74
CA LYS A 78 23.90 5.15 17.49
C LYS A 78 23.37 3.71 17.42
N GLY A 79 23.16 3.21 16.20
CA GLY A 79 22.87 1.80 15.96
C GLY A 79 24.07 0.90 16.28
N ALA A 80 23.87 -0.41 16.29
CA ALA A 80 24.94 -1.37 16.57
C ALA A 80 26.04 -1.38 15.52
N LYS A 81 25.70 -1.11 14.25
CA LYS A 81 26.67 -0.98 13.14
C LYS A 81 26.88 0.48 12.75
N ASP A 82 28.09 0.79 12.31
CA ASP A 82 28.41 2.12 11.82
C ASP A 82 27.62 2.47 10.55
N PRO A 83 27.20 3.74 10.40
CA PRO A 83 26.47 4.19 9.23
C PRO A 83 27.23 3.98 7.92
N ILE A 84 26.51 3.64 6.87
CA ILE A 84 27.04 3.47 5.51
C ILE A 84 26.73 4.72 4.69
N LYS A 85 27.73 5.26 3.99
CA LYS A 85 27.56 6.40 3.09
C LYS A 85 26.64 5.99 1.93
N ALA A 86 25.59 6.75 1.72
CA ALA A 86 24.68 6.60 0.60
C ALA A 86 25.35 7.03 -0.71
N LYS A 87 24.91 6.46 -1.84
CA LYS A 87 25.30 6.90 -3.18
C LYS A 87 24.63 8.26 -3.48
N GLY A 88 25.42 9.23 -3.89
CA GLY A 88 24.96 10.61 -4.07
C GLY A 88 24.91 11.38 -2.74
N ASP A 89 24.56 12.67 -2.81
CA ASP A 89 24.67 13.59 -1.68
C ASP A 89 23.31 13.87 -0.97
N SER A 90 22.21 13.43 -1.56
CA SER A 90 20.86 13.81 -1.11
C SER A 90 20.44 13.14 0.21
N ILE A 91 20.88 11.90 0.47
CA ILE A 91 20.46 11.12 1.66
C ILE A 91 21.52 11.21 2.79
N GLY A 92 22.80 11.35 2.45
CA GLY A 92 23.93 11.34 3.39
C GLY A 92 24.32 9.92 3.78
N SER A 93 23.77 9.37 4.87
CA SER A 93 24.09 8.02 5.33
C SER A 93 22.83 7.22 5.67
N LEU A 94 22.95 5.90 5.58
CA LEU A 94 21.98 4.89 5.99
C LEU A 94 22.54 4.05 7.14
N GLY A 95 21.68 3.34 7.86
CA GLY A 95 22.09 2.41 8.92
C GLY A 95 23.00 1.31 8.39
N GLY A 96 23.86 0.78 9.25
CA GLY A 96 24.93 -0.14 8.89
C GLY A 96 24.48 -1.52 8.38
N TYR A 97 23.19 -1.76 8.27
CA TYR A 97 22.59 -2.96 7.67
C TYR A 97 22.12 -2.74 6.24
N MET A 98 22.24 -1.52 5.70
CA MET A 98 21.66 -1.08 4.42
C MET A 98 22.69 -1.01 3.29
N GLU A 99 23.56 -2.01 3.14
CA GLU A 99 24.66 -2.02 2.17
C GLU A 99 24.19 -2.01 0.70
N ASN A 100 23.11 -2.72 0.40
CA ASN A 100 22.58 -2.81 -0.96
C ASN A 100 21.70 -1.60 -1.31
N MET A 101 20.90 -1.13 -0.35
CA MET A 101 20.15 0.11 -0.51
C MET A 101 21.05 1.32 -0.71
N ALA A 102 22.20 1.37 -0.03
CA ALA A 102 23.18 2.43 -0.21
C ALA A 102 23.67 2.54 -1.67
N LYS A 103 23.72 1.44 -2.41
CA LYS A 103 24.13 1.40 -3.83
C LYS A 103 23.08 1.98 -4.79
N VAL A 104 21.79 1.96 -4.40
CA VAL A 104 20.66 2.46 -5.20
C VAL A 104 20.04 3.72 -4.62
N SER A 105 20.64 4.31 -3.60
CA SER A 105 20.10 5.44 -2.85
C SER A 105 19.99 6.75 -3.65
N ASP A 106 20.69 6.86 -4.78
CA ASP A 106 20.50 7.93 -5.76
C ASP A 106 19.10 7.94 -6.41
N LYS A 107 18.32 6.85 -6.26
CA LYS A 107 16.95 6.70 -6.73
C LYS A 107 15.90 6.83 -5.62
N ILE A 108 16.33 7.15 -4.40
CA ILE A 108 15.48 7.18 -3.20
C ILE A 108 15.30 8.61 -2.71
N ALA A 109 14.08 8.99 -2.40
CA ALA A 109 13.76 10.17 -1.62
C ALA A 109 13.40 9.73 -0.19
N LEU A 110 14.08 10.31 0.81
CA LEU A 110 13.90 9.93 2.21
C LEU A 110 13.26 11.08 3.00
N ILE A 111 12.13 10.79 3.66
CA ILE A 111 11.41 11.73 4.53
C ILE A 111 11.71 11.36 5.98
N ARG A 112 12.59 12.12 6.64
CA ARG A 112 13.00 11.89 8.04
C ARG A 112 12.16 12.65 9.06
N SER A 113 11.25 13.50 8.61
CA SER A 113 10.40 14.34 9.47
C SER A 113 9.01 13.75 9.73
N MET A 114 8.82 12.47 9.41
CA MET A 114 7.55 11.79 9.69
C MET A 114 7.41 11.52 11.17
N THR A 115 6.18 11.70 11.68
CA THR A 115 5.78 11.35 13.04
C THR A 115 4.48 10.56 13.00
N SER A 116 4.26 9.68 13.96
CA SER A 116 2.99 8.99 14.13
C SER A 116 2.17 9.63 15.26
N LYS A 117 0.86 9.52 15.18
CA LYS A 117 -0.05 9.99 16.24
C LYS A 117 -0.25 8.97 17.35
N THR A 118 0.28 7.76 17.19
CA THR A 118 0.07 6.65 18.11
C THR A 118 1.30 5.75 18.20
N GLY A 119 1.55 5.18 19.36
CA GLY A 119 2.49 4.08 19.60
C GLY A 119 1.79 2.72 19.70
N VAL A 120 0.54 2.58 19.27
CA VAL A 120 -0.24 1.34 19.30
C VAL A 120 -0.28 0.75 17.91
N HIS A 121 0.19 -0.48 17.73
CA HIS A 121 0.31 -1.12 16.42
C HIS A 121 -0.98 -1.16 15.61
N GLU A 122 -2.10 -1.52 16.22
CA GLU A 122 -3.39 -1.60 15.52
C GLU A 122 -3.79 -0.25 14.91
N SER A 123 -3.72 0.81 15.71
CA SER A 123 -4.05 2.16 15.26
C SER A 123 -3.03 2.68 14.26
N GLY A 124 -1.74 2.44 14.48
CA GLY A 124 -0.67 2.85 13.58
C GLY A 124 -0.76 2.18 12.21
N ARG A 125 -0.99 0.85 12.18
CA ARG A 125 -1.24 0.10 10.94
C ARG A 125 -2.44 0.63 10.18
N TYR A 126 -3.51 0.97 10.89
CA TYR A 126 -4.70 1.55 10.27
C TYR A 126 -4.39 2.91 9.64
N ILE A 127 -3.69 3.81 10.37
CA ILE A 127 -3.29 5.13 9.87
C ILE A 127 -2.42 4.99 8.62
N MET A 128 -1.41 4.13 8.66
CA MET A 128 -0.46 3.96 7.55
C MET A 128 -1.10 3.37 6.29
N ARG A 129 -2.21 2.64 6.43
CA ARG A 129 -2.91 2.00 5.31
C ARG A 129 -4.11 2.78 4.82
N THR A 130 -4.61 3.76 5.58
CA THR A 130 -5.79 4.55 5.22
C THR A 130 -5.54 6.05 5.16
N GLY A 131 -4.51 6.55 5.88
CA GLY A 131 -4.29 7.99 6.09
C GLY A 131 -5.18 8.62 7.19
N TYR A 132 -5.99 7.82 7.88
CA TYR A 132 -6.96 8.28 8.87
C TYR A 132 -6.78 7.60 10.22
N GLU A 133 -7.08 8.30 11.30
CA GLU A 133 -7.22 7.67 12.62
C GLU A 133 -8.47 6.76 12.64
N PRO A 134 -8.40 5.60 13.32
CA PRO A 134 -9.55 4.71 13.44
C PRO A 134 -10.71 5.41 14.15
N ARG A 135 -11.92 5.22 13.65
CA ARG A 135 -13.17 5.72 14.23
C ARG A 135 -14.19 4.60 14.30
N GLY A 136 -14.89 4.47 15.43
CA GLY A 136 -15.83 3.37 15.66
C GLY A 136 -17.05 3.31 14.72
N THR A 137 -17.30 4.38 13.95
CA THR A 137 -18.49 4.49 13.08
C THR A 137 -18.17 4.43 11.59
N ILE A 138 -16.90 4.53 11.21
CA ILE A 138 -16.49 4.59 9.79
C ILE A 138 -15.26 3.72 9.59
N VAL A 139 -15.31 2.84 8.62
CA VAL A 139 -14.14 2.15 8.10
C VAL A 139 -13.67 2.90 6.86
N HIS A 140 -12.43 3.43 6.90
CA HIS A 140 -11.88 4.17 5.78
C HIS A 140 -11.27 3.21 4.75
N PRO A 141 -11.35 3.53 3.44
CA PRO A 141 -10.73 2.74 2.40
C PRO A 141 -9.21 2.66 2.57
N SER A 142 -8.64 1.52 2.23
CA SER A 142 -7.19 1.35 2.11
C SER A 142 -6.62 2.18 0.94
N MET A 143 -5.31 2.42 0.94
CA MET A 143 -4.65 3.10 -0.19
C MET A 143 -4.90 2.38 -1.52
N GLY A 144 -4.94 1.04 -1.52
CA GLY A 144 -5.28 0.27 -2.72
C GLY A 144 -6.70 0.53 -3.21
N ALA A 145 -7.67 0.63 -2.29
CA ALA A 145 -9.05 0.97 -2.64
C ALA A 145 -9.17 2.41 -3.19
N TRP A 146 -8.42 3.36 -2.63
CA TRP A 146 -8.34 4.72 -3.18
C TRP A 146 -7.73 4.74 -4.59
N ALA A 147 -6.68 3.94 -4.84
CA ALA A 147 -6.09 3.81 -6.17
C ALA A 147 -7.11 3.26 -7.18
N SER A 148 -7.86 2.22 -6.81
CA SER A 148 -8.96 1.67 -7.62
C SER A 148 -10.04 2.72 -7.90
N HIS A 149 -10.44 3.50 -6.88
CA HIS A 149 -11.47 4.53 -7.02
C HIS A 149 -11.09 5.65 -8.00
N PHE A 150 -9.85 6.16 -7.91
CA PHE A 150 -9.44 7.31 -8.73
C PHE A 150 -8.89 6.94 -10.10
N GLN A 151 -8.26 5.79 -10.25
CA GLN A 151 -7.60 5.41 -11.49
C GLN A 151 -8.33 4.33 -12.25
N GLY A 152 -9.09 3.47 -11.56
CA GLY A 152 -9.76 2.31 -12.13
C GLY A 152 -8.80 1.31 -12.76
N ARG A 153 -9.36 0.29 -13.33
CA ARG A 153 -8.62 -0.78 -14.03
C ARG A 153 -8.03 -0.28 -15.34
N ILE A 154 -6.87 -0.79 -15.71
CA ILE A 154 -6.31 -0.55 -17.04
C ILE A 154 -7.19 -1.25 -18.06
N GLN A 155 -7.55 -0.54 -19.12
CA GLN A 155 -8.40 -1.09 -20.18
C GLN A 155 -7.78 -2.35 -20.78
N GLY A 156 -8.57 -3.42 -20.87
CA GLY A 156 -8.14 -4.71 -21.40
C GLY A 156 -7.44 -5.64 -20.39
N VAL A 157 -7.18 -5.18 -19.15
CA VAL A 157 -6.60 -6.01 -18.07
C VAL A 157 -7.74 -6.58 -17.23
N THR A 158 -7.72 -7.88 -16.97
CA THR A 158 -8.71 -8.57 -16.12
C THR A 158 -8.22 -8.74 -14.67
N LEU A 159 -6.93 -8.44 -14.40
CA LEU A 159 -6.37 -8.49 -13.06
C LEU A 159 -7.05 -7.48 -12.12
N PRO A 160 -7.06 -7.74 -10.80
CA PRO A 160 -7.56 -6.78 -9.83
C PRO A 160 -6.73 -5.49 -9.85
N ASP A 161 -7.38 -4.36 -9.53
CA ASP A 161 -6.69 -3.07 -9.47
C ASP A 161 -5.65 -3.03 -8.35
N SER A 162 -5.93 -3.71 -7.25
CA SER A 162 -5.08 -3.72 -6.06
C SER A 162 -5.00 -5.07 -5.38
N VAL A 163 -3.83 -5.36 -4.79
CA VAL A 163 -3.54 -6.59 -4.06
C VAL A 163 -2.80 -6.30 -2.76
N VAL A 164 -2.95 -7.20 -1.77
CA VAL A 164 -2.14 -7.21 -0.54
C VAL A 164 -1.45 -8.56 -0.42
N ILE A 165 -0.13 -8.56 -0.51
CA ILE A 165 0.71 -9.76 -0.55
C ILE A 165 1.31 -10.02 0.84
N ASN A 166 1.48 -11.28 1.19
CA ASN A 166 1.90 -11.79 2.51
C ASN A 166 0.87 -11.52 3.61
N SER A 167 -0.38 -11.32 3.26
CA SER A 167 -1.49 -11.11 4.19
C SER A 167 -2.63 -12.08 3.92
N GLY A 168 -3.24 -12.55 4.98
CA GLY A 168 -4.46 -13.39 4.91
C GLY A 168 -5.75 -12.59 4.75
N ASN A 169 -5.69 -11.26 4.79
CA ASN A 169 -6.83 -10.37 4.65
C ASN A 169 -6.45 -9.05 3.95
N ALA A 170 -7.45 -8.30 3.50
CA ALA A 170 -7.27 -7.03 2.81
C ALA A 170 -7.01 -5.82 3.77
N GLY A 171 -6.86 -6.06 5.08
CA GLY A 171 -6.81 -5.00 6.08
C GLY A 171 -8.10 -4.19 6.13
N PRO A 172 -8.05 -2.84 6.03
CA PRO A 172 -9.25 -2.00 5.97
C PRO A 172 -10.16 -2.26 4.75
N GLY A 173 -9.63 -2.92 3.72
CA GLY A 173 -10.38 -3.26 2.51
C GLY A 173 -10.89 -2.04 1.74
N ALA A 174 -12.11 -2.17 1.21
CA ALA A 174 -12.78 -1.08 0.49
C ALA A 174 -13.31 0.03 1.42
N GLY A 175 -13.41 -0.22 2.74
CA GLY A 175 -13.99 0.74 3.67
C GLY A 175 -15.42 1.10 3.29
N PHE A 176 -15.69 2.40 3.07
CA PHE A 176 -17.00 2.88 2.63
C PHE A 176 -17.20 2.87 1.09
N PHE A 177 -16.22 2.37 0.33
CA PHE A 177 -16.37 2.15 -1.10
C PHE A 177 -17.06 0.80 -1.40
N PRO A 178 -17.54 0.58 -2.63
CA PRO A 178 -18.05 -0.71 -3.04
C PRO A 178 -17.05 -1.85 -2.80
N PRO A 179 -17.49 -3.03 -2.38
CA PRO A 179 -16.63 -4.20 -2.11
C PRO A 179 -15.71 -4.59 -3.29
N SER A 180 -16.12 -4.32 -4.52
CA SER A 180 -15.33 -4.56 -5.74
C SER A 180 -14.02 -3.78 -5.77
N MET A 181 -13.88 -2.70 -4.99
CA MET A 181 -12.66 -1.91 -4.85
C MET A 181 -11.73 -2.43 -3.74
N SER A 182 -12.10 -3.51 -3.05
CA SER A 182 -11.25 -4.09 -2.01
C SER A 182 -10.01 -4.74 -2.62
N PRO A 183 -8.81 -4.48 -2.09
CA PRO A 183 -7.61 -5.21 -2.51
C PRO A 183 -7.78 -6.72 -2.32
N ILE A 184 -7.28 -7.51 -3.25
CA ILE A 184 -7.30 -8.97 -3.11
C ILE A 184 -6.13 -9.44 -2.25
N PRO A 185 -6.38 -10.18 -1.15
CA PRO A 185 -5.31 -10.69 -0.31
C PRO A 185 -4.66 -11.94 -0.93
N ILE A 186 -3.32 -11.98 -0.90
CA ILE A 186 -2.50 -13.11 -1.33
C ILE A 186 -1.67 -13.53 -0.12
N SER A 187 -2.10 -14.59 0.54
CA SER A 187 -1.45 -15.04 1.78
C SER A 187 -0.06 -15.64 1.55
N ASN A 188 0.16 -16.30 0.43
CA ASN A 188 1.43 -16.90 0.07
C ASN A 188 1.77 -16.62 -1.41
N PRO A 189 2.84 -15.86 -1.70
CA PRO A 189 3.21 -15.51 -3.07
C PRO A 189 3.62 -16.72 -3.92
N GLU A 190 4.12 -17.80 -3.32
CA GLU A 190 4.48 -19.05 -4.01
C GLU A 190 3.25 -19.81 -4.52
N VAL A 191 2.12 -19.63 -3.85
CA VAL A 191 0.84 -20.27 -4.22
C VAL A 191 0.02 -19.37 -5.15
N GLY A 192 0.24 -18.06 -5.08
CA GLY A 192 -0.56 -17.07 -5.81
C GLY A 192 -1.99 -16.97 -5.29
N LEU A 193 -2.94 -16.80 -6.19
CA LEU A 193 -4.36 -16.76 -5.85
C LEU A 193 -4.87 -18.16 -5.51
N GLN A 194 -5.58 -18.26 -4.39
CA GLN A 194 -6.23 -19.49 -3.96
C GLN A 194 -7.64 -19.61 -4.56
N ASN A 195 -8.12 -20.84 -4.64
CA ASN A 195 -9.51 -21.16 -5.08
C ASN A 195 -9.86 -20.69 -6.51
N ILE A 196 -8.86 -20.53 -7.37
CA ILE A 196 -9.06 -20.14 -8.78
C ILE A 196 -9.56 -21.30 -9.65
N ASN A 197 -9.42 -22.54 -9.17
CA ASN A 197 -9.91 -23.72 -9.88
C ASN A 197 -11.16 -24.25 -9.22
N PRO A 198 -12.21 -24.61 -10.01
CA PRO A 198 -13.39 -25.24 -9.47
C PRO A 198 -13.06 -26.55 -8.76
N THR A 199 -13.65 -26.79 -7.60
CA THR A 199 -13.52 -28.07 -6.88
C THR A 199 -14.31 -29.19 -7.53
N THR A 200 -15.16 -28.88 -8.50
CA THR A 200 -15.94 -29.84 -9.32
C THR A 200 -15.57 -29.63 -10.79
N GLY A 201 -15.75 -30.68 -11.60
CA GLY A 201 -15.52 -30.55 -13.04
C GLY A 201 -16.28 -29.37 -13.66
N GLU A 202 -15.70 -28.76 -14.69
CA GLU A 202 -16.23 -27.54 -15.33
C GLU A 202 -17.74 -27.60 -15.66
N PRO A 203 -18.31 -28.68 -16.20
CA PRO A 203 -19.75 -28.76 -16.50
C PRO A 203 -20.63 -28.61 -15.24
N MET A 204 -20.21 -29.21 -14.12
CA MET A 204 -20.93 -29.10 -12.86
C MET A 204 -20.79 -27.71 -12.25
N PHE A 205 -19.62 -27.11 -12.36
CA PHE A 205 -19.38 -25.74 -11.93
C PHE A 205 -20.28 -24.76 -12.69
N GLN A 206 -20.31 -24.83 -14.02
CA GLN A 206 -21.18 -23.97 -14.84
C GLN A 206 -22.67 -24.16 -14.51
N LYS A 207 -23.11 -25.40 -14.25
CA LYS A 207 -24.48 -25.66 -13.83
C LYS A 207 -24.79 -25.00 -12.48
N ARG A 208 -23.87 -25.03 -11.51
CA ARG A 208 -24.05 -24.34 -10.22
C ARG A 208 -24.14 -22.83 -10.40
N ILE A 209 -23.31 -22.25 -11.25
CA ILE A 209 -23.33 -20.81 -11.55
C ILE A 209 -24.68 -20.42 -12.18
N SER A 210 -25.15 -21.19 -13.18
CA SER A 210 -26.44 -20.92 -13.83
C SER A 210 -27.62 -21.01 -12.87
N LEU A 211 -27.63 -22.01 -11.99
CA LEU A 211 -28.68 -22.15 -10.97
C LEU A 211 -28.64 -20.98 -9.97
N MET A 212 -27.46 -20.57 -9.54
CA MET A 212 -27.30 -19.43 -8.65
C MET A 212 -27.82 -18.16 -9.29
N ASP A 213 -27.46 -17.91 -10.56
CA ASP A 213 -27.94 -16.74 -11.30
C ASP A 213 -29.49 -16.75 -11.48
N GLU A 214 -30.08 -17.92 -11.73
CA GLU A 214 -31.53 -18.10 -11.79
C GLU A 214 -32.20 -17.74 -10.45
N PHE A 215 -31.69 -18.26 -9.33
CA PHE A 215 -32.23 -17.95 -7.99
C PHE A 215 -32.04 -16.48 -7.62
N ASP A 216 -30.87 -15.90 -7.89
CA ASP A 216 -30.57 -14.52 -7.54
C ASP A 216 -31.23 -13.50 -8.48
N SER A 217 -31.60 -13.89 -9.71
CA SER A 217 -32.21 -12.99 -10.68
C SER A 217 -33.53 -12.36 -10.20
N SER A 218 -34.36 -13.14 -9.51
CA SER A 218 -35.60 -12.67 -8.93
C SER A 218 -35.37 -11.74 -7.73
N PHE A 219 -34.35 -12.01 -6.94
CA PHE A 219 -33.94 -11.18 -5.81
C PHE A 219 -33.39 -9.83 -6.30
N ARG A 220 -32.48 -9.84 -7.27
CA ARG A 220 -31.89 -8.63 -7.88
C ARG A 220 -32.96 -7.72 -8.50
N LYS A 221 -33.95 -8.30 -9.19
CA LYS A 221 -35.07 -7.53 -9.75
C LYS A 221 -35.98 -6.91 -8.68
N LYS A 222 -36.08 -7.54 -7.51
CA LYS A 222 -36.93 -7.08 -6.42
C LYS A 222 -36.25 -6.06 -5.51
N PHE A 223 -34.94 -6.17 -5.36
CA PHE A 223 -34.12 -5.35 -4.46
C PHE A 223 -33.01 -4.66 -5.27
N GLU A 224 -33.40 -3.55 -5.92
CA GLU A 224 -32.46 -2.68 -6.64
C GLU A 224 -31.77 -1.77 -5.63
N SER A 225 -30.67 -2.26 -5.04
CA SER A 225 -29.79 -1.46 -4.18
C SER A 225 -28.35 -1.51 -4.67
N ASP A 226 -27.56 -0.50 -4.26
CA ASP A 226 -26.15 -0.40 -4.62
C ASP A 226 -25.36 -1.62 -4.11
N GLU A 227 -25.71 -2.17 -2.95
CA GLU A 227 -25.06 -3.35 -2.38
C GLU A 227 -25.32 -4.62 -3.21
N VAL A 228 -26.55 -4.80 -3.71
CA VAL A 228 -26.91 -5.95 -4.57
C VAL A 228 -26.18 -5.85 -5.90
N SER A 229 -26.11 -4.65 -6.48
CA SER A 229 -25.38 -4.39 -7.72
C SER A 229 -23.89 -4.66 -7.55
N ALA A 230 -23.27 -4.11 -6.49
CA ALA A 230 -21.87 -4.30 -6.18
C ALA A 230 -21.48 -5.77 -5.95
N TYR A 231 -22.37 -6.55 -5.30
CA TYR A 231 -22.17 -8.01 -5.13
C TYR A 231 -22.17 -8.74 -6.49
N THR A 232 -23.10 -8.38 -7.36
CA THR A 232 -23.21 -8.99 -8.70
C THR A 232 -21.99 -8.67 -9.54
N GLU A 233 -21.56 -7.40 -9.57
CA GLU A 233 -20.34 -6.97 -10.28
C GLU A 233 -19.10 -7.69 -9.78
N PHE A 234 -18.93 -7.79 -8.47
CA PHE A 234 -17.80 -8.51 -7.87
C PHE A 234 -17.77 -9.98 -8.31
N TYR A 235 -18.93 -10.63 -8.35
CA TYR A 235 -19.05 -12.02 -8.79
C TYR A 235 -18.70 -12.20 -10.27
N ASP A 236 -19.23 -11.35 -11.12
CA ASP A 236 -18.97 -11.36 -12.56
C ASP A 236 -17.49 -11.11 -12.87
N GLU A 237 -16.86 -10.19 -12.15
CA GLU A 237 -15.43 -9.91 -12.28
C GLU A 237 -14.56 -11.09 -11.82
N THR A 238 -14.93 -11.73 -10.72
CA THR A 238 -14.24 -12.94 -10.24
C THR A 238 -14.32 -14.05 -11.29
N MET A 239 -15.49 -14.26 -11.88
CA MET A 239 -15.70 -15.26 -12.94
C MET A 239 -14.91 -14.95 -14.21
N LYS A 240 -14.79 -13.68 -14.59
CA LYS A 240 -13.94 -13.24 -15.71
C LYS A 240 -12.47 -13.50 -15.43
N LEU A 241 -12.01 -13.15 -14.22
CA LEU A 241 -10.62 -13.39 -13.80
C LEU A 241 -10.29 -14.88 -13.82
N MET A 242 -11.15 -15.75 -13.26
CA MET A 242 -10.94 -17.21 -13.25
C MET A 242 -10.76 -17.83 -14.63
N LYS A 243 -11.31 -17.21 -15.68
CA LYS A 243 -11.19 -17.66 -17.08
C LYS A 243 -10.09 -16.94 -17.87
N SER A 244 -9.40 -15.99 -17.24
CA SER A 244 -8.43 -15.15 -17.93
C SER A 244 -7.02 -15.76 -17.95
N GLU A 245 -6.34 -15.58 -19.07
CA GLU A 245 -4.91 -15.85 -19.20
C GLU A 245 -4.05 -14.95 -18.28
N ASP A 246 -4.60 -13.80 -17.86
CA ASP A 246 -3.92 -12.88 -16.94
C ASP A 246 -3.62 -13.52 -15.57
N LEU A 247 -4.33 -14.61 -15.20
CA LEU A 247 -4.01 -15.38 -13.99
C LEU A 247 -2.57 -15.87 -13.93
N LYS A 248 -1.92 -16.07 -15.09
CA LYS A 248 -0.50 -16.44 -15.17
C LYS A 248 0.43 -15.40 -14.53
N ALA A 249 -0.03 -14.16 -14.35
CA ALA A 249 0.71 -13.14 -13.64
C ALA A 249 0.98 -13.51 -12.17
N PHE A 250 0.09 -14.30 -11.55
CA PHE A 250 0.25 -14.77 -10.17
C PHE A 250 1.17 -16.00 -10.03
N ASP A 251 1.56 -16.61 -11.12
CA ASP A 251 2.39 -17.83 -11.12
C ASP A 251 3.88 -17.49 -11.18
N LEU A 252 4.55 -17.55 -10.04
CA LEU A 252 5.99 -17.29 -9.93
C LEU A 252 6.86 -18.37 -10.60
N SER A 253 6.31 -19.53 -10.98
CA SER A 253 7.07 -20.53 -11.74
C SER A 253 7.42 -20.07 -13.16
N GLN A 254 6.71 -19.03 -13.65
CA GLN A 254 6.99 -18.37 -14.92
C GLN A 254 8.26 -17.49 -14.89
N GLU A 255 8.77 -17.18 -13.70
CA GLU A 255 10.01 -16.42 -13.56
C GLU A 255 11.24 -17.33 -13.59
N PRO A 256 12.34 -16.89 -14.23
CA PRO A 256 13.59 -17.62 -14.22
C PRO A 256 14.10 -17.90 -12.80
N ALA A 257 14.69 -19.06 -12.59
CA ALA A 257 15.16 -19.48 -11.28
C ALA A 257 16.20 -18.52 -10.69
N ASP A 258 17.09 -17.98 -11.50
CA ASP A 258 18.09 -16.98 -11.09
C ASP A 258 17.47 -15.64 -10.67
N VAL A 259 16.38 -15.21 -11.30
CA VAL A 259 15.61 -14.03 -10.88
C VAL A 259 14.99 -14.28 -9.51
N ARG A 260 14.38 -15.44 -9.32
CA ARG A 260 13.79 -15.84 -8.05
C ARG A 260 14.83 -15.90 -6.92
N GLU A 261 16.03 -16.40 -7.21
CA GLU A 261 17.15 -16.42 -6.24
C GLU A 261 17.64 -15.02 -5.88
N LYS A 262 17.72 -14.10 -6.85
CA LYS A 262 18.13 -12.70 -6.59
C LYS A 262 17.20 -11.99 -5.61
N TYR A 263 15.90 -12.26 -5.67
CA TYR A 263 14.92 -11.74 -4.71
C TYR A 263 14.95 -12.46 -3.35
N GLY A 264 15.65 -13.58 -3.25
CA GLY A 264 15.58 -14.47 -2.08
C GLY A 264 14.34 -15.37 -2.08
N ARG A 265 14.47 -16.57 -1.47
CA ARG A 265 13.38 -17.58 -1.42
C ARG A 265 12.47 -17.41 -0.21
N ASP A 266 12.66 -16.40 0.58
CA ASP A 266 11.76 -16.07 1.69
C ASP A 266 10.47 -15.42 1.19
N ARG A 267 9.47 -15.35 2.08
CA ARG A 267 8.14 -14.81 1.73
C ARG A 267 8.18 -13.36 1.28
N PHE A 268 9.06 -12.53 1.88
CA PHE A 268 9.14 -11.12 1.51
C PHE A 268 9.75 -10.94 0.13
N GLY A 269 10.86 -11.64 -0.13
CA GLY A 269 11.52 -11.61 -1.44
C GLY A 269 10.60 -12.07 -2.57
N GLN A 270 9.96 -13.25 -2.40
CA GLN A 270 9.01 -13.74 -3.40
C GLN A 270 7.74 -12.87 -3.48
N GLY A 271 7.34 -12.23 -2.38
CA GLY A 271 6.26 -11.24 -2.38
C GLY A 271 6.59 -10.00 -3.20
N CYS A 272 7.79 -9.46 -3.08
CA CYS A 272 8.26 -8.34 -3.89
C CYS A 272 8.40 -8.72 -5.37
N LEU A 273 8.87 -9.91 -5.68
CA LEU A 273 8.91 -10.44 -7.05
C LEU A 273 7.50 -10.54 -7.63
N LEU A 274 6.53 -11.07 -6.87
CA LEU A 274 5.14 -11.11 -7.29
C LEU A 274 4.56 -9.71 -7.52
N ALA A 275 4.83 -8.76 -6.63
CA ALA A 275 4.40 -7.37 -6.80
C ALA A 275 4.95 -6.78 -8.10
N ARG A 276 6.25 -6.93 -8.38
CA ARG A 276 6.86 -6.46 -9.63
C ARG A 276 6.17 -7.10 -10.84
N ARG A 277 5.95 -8.41 -10.81
CA ARG A 277 5.29 -9.14 -11.89
C ARG A 277 3.85 -8.65 -12.12
N LEU A 278 3.08 -8.44 -11.06
CA LEU A 278 1.71 -7.93 -11.15
C LEU A 278 1.66 -6.51 -11.71
N ILE A 279 2.60 -5.63 -11.34
CA ILE A 279 2.74 -4.29 -11.92
C ILE A 279 3.05 -4.38 -13.43
N GLU A 280 3.94 -5.27 -13.84
CA GLU A 280 4.26 -5.53 -15.26
C GLU A 280 3.01 -5.94 -16.06
N HIS A 281 2.06 -6.63 -15.41
CA HIS A 281 0.79 -7.05 -15.99
C HIS A 281 -0.38 -6.09 -15.76
N GLY A 282 -0.14 -4.89 -15.20
CA GLY A 282 -1.12 -3.81 -15.15
C GLY A 282 -1.88 -3.65 -13.84
N VAL A 283 -1.49 -4.32 -12.75
CA VAL A 283 -2.01 -4.04 -11.40
C VAL A 283 -1.58 -2.63 -10.98
N ARG A 284 -2.51 -1.82 -10.43
CA ARG A 284 -2.27 -0.43 -10.05
C ARG A 284 -1.55 -0.29 -8.72
N PHE A 285 -1.91 -1.12 -7.76
CA PHE A 285 -1.42 -1.03 -6.40
C PHE A 285 -1.11 -2.42 -5.83
N ALA A 286 0.12 -2.63 -5.39
CA ALA A 286 0.54 -3.85 -4.71
C ALA A 286 1.15 -3.51 -3.35
N GLU A 287 0.48 -3.87 -2.26
CA GLU A 287 1.07 -3.83 -0.92
C GLU A 287 1.79 -5.15 -0.64
N VAL A 288 3.02 -5.09 -0.14
CA VAL A 288 3.79 -6.26 0.30
C VAL A 288 4.11 -6.09 1.78
N GLN A 289 3.66 -7.03 2.61
CA GLN A 289 3.89 -6.97 4.05
C GLN A 289 5.14 -7.77 4.45
N MET A 290 5.92 -7.16 5.34
CA MET A 290 7.03 -7.81 6.04
C MET A 290 6.85 -7.60 7.55
N GLY A 291 6.36 -8.61 8.26
CA GLY A 291 6.18 -8.54 9.70
C GLY A 291 7.44 -8.80 10.50
N GLY A 292 7.34 -8.61 11.83
CA GLY A 292 8.40 -8.91 12.79
C GLY A 292 9.37 -7.78 13.06
N TRP A 293 8.94 -6.53 12.84
CA TRP A 293 9.72 -5.34 13.16
C TRP A 293 9.48 -4.82 14.59
N ASP A 294 8.64 -5.49 15.36
CA ASP A 294 8.43 -5.18 16.80
C ASP A 294 9.58 -5.68 17.66
N MET A 295 10.72 -5.00 17.54
CA MET A 295 12.03 -5.43 18.08
C MET A 295 12.28 -4.86 19.48
N HIS A 296 11.45 -5.25 20.46
CA HIS A 296 11.65 -4.91 21.88
C HIS A 296 12.83 -5.63 22.52
N ASN A 297 13.35 -6.68 21.88
CA ASN A 297 14.45 -7.48 22.35
C ASN A 297 15.45 -7.71 21.23
N TYR A 298 16.75 -7.72 21.54
CA TYR A 298 17.82 -8.14 20.64
C TYR A 298 17.74 -7.52 19.24
N VAL A 299 17.59 -6.19 19.17
CA VAL A 299 17.38 -5.48 17.90
C VAL A 299 18.51 -5.74 16.90
N ASP A 300 19.76 -5.86 17.36
CA ASP A 300 20.92 -6.11 16.49
C ASP A 300 20.84 -7.50 15.83
N GLU A 301 20.49 -8.53 16.59
CA GLU A 301 20.31 -9.88 16.06
C GLU A 301 19.14 -9.94 15.06
N ALA A 302 18.04 -9.28 15.38
CA ALA A 302 16.89 -9.19 14.50
C ALA A 302 17.22 -8.40 13.22
N MET A 303 18.02 -7.34 13.30
CA MET A 303 18.48 -6.57 12.15
C MET A 303 19.47 -7.36 11.27
N ASN A 304 20.30 -8.23 11.84
CA ASN A 304 21.19 -9.11 11.06
C ASN A 304 20.44 -10.08 10.15
N THR A 305 19.17 -10.37 10.43
CA THR A 305 18.32 -11.23 9.60
C THR A 305 17.31 -10.39 8.79
N ARG A 306 16.40 -9.68 9.46
CA ARG A 306 15.32 -8.94 8.79
C ARG A 306 15.83 -7.71 8.04
N GLY A 307 16.74 -6.95 8.64
CA GLY A 307 17.33 -5.77 8.04
C GLY A 307 18.10 -6.11 6.77
N THR A 308 18.91 -7.15 6.80
CA THR A 308 19.69 -7.60 5.63
C THR A 308 18.79 -8.20 4.53
N THR A 309 17.73 -8.93 4.89
CA THR A 309 16.74 -9.41 3.91
C THR A 309 16.03 -8.23 3.24
N MET A 310 15.52 -7.27 4.02
CA MET A 310 14.86 -6.08 3.50
C MET A 310 15.80 -5.28 2.58
N ASP A 311 17.04 -5.06 2.99
CA ASP A 311 18.07 -4.34 2.24
C ASP A 311 18.31 -4.97 0.86
N SER A 312 18.56 -6.27 0.83
CA SER A 312 18.81 -7.01 -0.40
C SER A 312 17.60 -7.00 -1.34
N VAL A 313 16.42 -7.30 -0.81
CA VAL A 313 15.18 -7.40 -1.59
C VAL A 313 14.79 -6.04 -2.18
N PHE A 314 14.87 -4.96 -1.37
CA PHE A 314 14.54 -3.62 -1.84
C PHE A 314 15.47 -3.18 -2.98
N ALA A 315 16.78 -3.34 -2.81
CA ALA A 315 17.74 -2.98 -3.84
C ALA A 315 17.55 -3.79 -5.12
N THR A 316 17.23 -5.09 -4.98
CA THR A 316 16.88 -5.96 -6.10
C THR A 316 15.63 -5.47 -6.82
N LEU A 317 14.57 -5.13 -6.08
CA LEU A 317 13.31 -4.64 -6.65
C LEU A 317 13.53 -3.34 -7.46
N ILE A 318 14.26 -2.36 -6.89
CA ILE A 318 14.55 -1.10 -7.60
C ILE A 318 15.35 -1.35 -8.87
N SER A 319 16.38 -2.19 -8.79
CA SER A 319 17.24 -2.52 -9.95
C SER A 319 16.48 -3.29 -11.03
N ASP A 320 15.59 -4.20 -10.64
CA ASP A 320 14.78 -4.98 -11.58
C ASP A 320 13.73 -4.11 -12.28
N LEU A 321 13.02 -3.25 -11.53
CA LEU A 321 12.10 -2.27 -12.11
C LEU A 321 12.80 -1.34 -13.10
N GLU A 322 14.03 -0.89 -12.78
CA GLU A 322 14.83 -0.07 -13.67
C GLU A 322 15.20 -0.82 -14.95
N SER A 323 15.73 -2.03 -14.81
CA SER A 323 16.16 -2.87 -15.95
C SER A 323 15.03 -3.19 -16.92
N LYS A 324 13.79 -3.26 -16.41
CA LYS A 324 12.57 -3.49 -17.19
C LYS A 324 11.93 -2.20 -17.72
N GLY A 325 12.50 -1.02 -17.41
CA GLY A 325 11.90 0.27 -17.79
C GLY A 325 10.58 0.60 -17.06
N LEU A 326 10.30 -0.10 -15.94
CA LEU A 326 9.08 0.09 -15.16
C LEU A 326 9.24 1.14 -14.05
N LEU A 327 10.49 1.45 -13.63
CA LEU A 327 10.75 2.35 -12.50
C LEU A 327 10.21 3.76 -12.74
N GLU A 328 10.27 4.28 -13.96
CA GLU A 328 9.77 5.62 -14.28
C GLU A 328 8.25 5.78 -14.12
N SER A 329 7.51 4.68 -14.18
CA SER A 329 6.05 4.66 -14.05
C SER A 329 5.55 3.98 -12.76
N THR A 330 6.47 3.55 -11.88
CA THR A 330 6.15 2.85 -10.64
C THR A 330 6.69 3.62 -9.44
N LEU A 331 5.82 4.03 -8.54
CA LEU A 331 6.21 4.59 -7.24
C LEU A 331 6.39 3.44 -6.25
N VAL A 332 7.60 3.25 -5.75
CA VAL A 332 7.88 2.33 -4.64
C VAL A 332 7.91 3.13 -3.34
N VAL A 333 7.03 2.79 -2.41
CA VAL A 333 6.92 3.42 -1.09
C VAL A 333 7.28 2.39 -0.04
N MET A 334 8.11 2.75 0.94
CA MET A 334 8.36 1.95 2.12
C MET A 334 7.96 2.73 3.36
N GLY A 335 7.27 2.08 4.29
CA GLY A 335 6.85 2.71 5.54
C GLY A 335 6.56 1.70 6.63
N SER A 336 6.50 2.20 7.85
CA SER A 336 6.12 1.48 9.06
C SER A 336 5.17 2.35 9.87
N GLU A 337 4.53 1.78 10.89
CA GLU A 337 3.47 2.48 11.65
C GLU A 337 3.98 3.58 12.58
N PHE A 338 5.19 3.46 13.11
CA PHE A 338 5.88 4.46 13.96
C PHE A 338 7.35 4.10 14.07
N GLY A 339 8.14 5.01 14.64
CA GLY A 339 9.57 4.81 14.93
C GLY A 339 9.84 4.11 16.24
N ARG A 340 11.11 4.03 16.61
CA ARG A 340 11.60 3.36 17.82
C ARG A 340 12.44 4.28 18.66
N THR A 341 12.49 4.02 19.99
CA THR A 341 13.27 4.83 20.93
C THR A 341 14.73 4.95 20.51
N PRO A 342 15.33 6.15 20.68
CA PRO A 342 16.75 6.35 20.41
C PRO A 342 17.64 5.48 21.27
N ASP A 343 17.28 5.30 22.54
CA ASP A 343 18.04 4.49 23.48
C ASP A 343 17.65 3.00 23.38
N ILE A 344 18.63 2.14 23.58
CA ILE A 344 18.45 0.71 23.72
C ILE A 344 17.89 0.43 25.12
N ASN A 345 16.83 -0.38 25.22
CA ASN A 345 16.23 -0.78 26.47
C ASN A 345 17.04 -1.92 27.17
N MET A 346 16.60 -2.32 28.36
CA MET A 346 17.29 -3.35 29.17
C MET A 346 17.32 -4.74 28.52
N ASN A 347 16.50 -4.97 27.48
CA ASN A 347 16.41 -6.22 26.73
C ASN A 347 17.19 -6.15 25.39
N SER A 348 18.09 -5.17 25.25
CA SER A 348 18.84 -4.95 24.02
C SER A 348 17.94 -4.69 22.79
N GLY A 349 16.76 -4.10 23.02
CA GLY A 349 15.78 -3.75 21.99
C GLY A 349 15.48 -2.26 21.98
N ARG A 350 14.47 -1.87 21.19
CA ARG A 350 13.97 -0.50 21.14
C ARG A 350 12.44 -0.50 21.30
N ASP A 351 11.94 0.41 22.13
CA ASP A 351 10.52 0.52 22.42
C ASP A 351 9.80 1.44 21.42
N HIS A 352 8.46 1.53 21.49
CA HIS A 352 7.67 2.35 20.61
C HIS A 352 7.95 3.85 20.82
N TYR A 353 8.13 4.58 19.72
CA TYR A 353 8.42 6.00 19.75
C TYR A 353 7.68 6.73 18.61
N PRO A 354 6.45 7.20 18.87
CA PRO A 354 5.62 7.78 17.82
C PRO A 354 6.07 9.18 17.33
N VAL A 355 6.99 9.83 18.03
CA VAL A 355 7.53 11.14 17.65
C VAL A 355 8.71 11.06 16.66
N ALA A 356 9.00 9.87 16.14
CA ALA A 356 9.99 9.64 15.10
C ALA A 356 9.49 8.58 14.12
#